data_cb85dfc2b50f816a667ea83d0f802bdc
#
_entry.id   cb85dfc2b50f816a667ea83d0f802bdc
#
_cell.length_a   1.000
_cell.length_b   1.000
_cell.length_c   1.000
_cell.angle_alpha   90.00
_cell.angle_beta   90.00
_cell.angle_gamma   90.00
#
_symmetry.space_group_name_H-M   'P 1'
#
loop_
_entity.id
_entity.type
_entity.pdbx_description
1 polymer ?
#
loop_
_entity_poly.entity_id
_entity_poly.type
_entity_poly.pdbx_seq_one_letter_code
_entity_poly.pdbx_strand_id
1 'polypeptide(L)'
;MTKPVCLVMGAGAGIGGTTAARFAREGYHSVLIRRSNEEGLQRLVGEIRAEGNEASGFLMNAVEPDVIEDRIAQIEKEIGPIEVVLFNLGAQIGDRKLADTSLKQFELGWRMANFSLFRLAKVLFPLMVERGSGKIIVTSATAALRGNGGQHSHASAMAGRRLLCQSLNAEFASQGIHVAHVVIDGAVDAPDTLGRMLGPERFEALREAKGKDQDGLLLPAEIADTYWHIANQHRSAWTFEADLRAYSDLAWWNHS
;
A
#
# COMPACT_ATOMS: atom_id res chain seq x y z
N MET A 1 -0.98 -2.25 -28.67
CA MET A 1 -1.36 -1.29 -27.61
C MET A 1 -0.51 -1.60 -26.39
N THR A 2 0.09 -0.61 -25.77
CA THR A 2 0.79 -0.77 -24.49
C THR A 2 -0.21 -1.16 -23.41
N LYS A 3 0.17 -2.12 -22.54
CA LYS A 3 -0.71 -2.51 -21.43
C LYS A 3 -0.79 -1.39 -20.38
N PRO A 4 -1.95 -1.23 -19.72
CA PRO A 4 -2.04 -0.34 -18.58
C PRO A 4 -1.13 -0.81 -17.45
N VAL A 5 -0.58 0.14 -16.68
CA VAL A 5 0.33 -0.15 -15.58
C VAL A 5 -0.40 -0.10 -14.23
N CYS A 6 -0.16 -1.13 -13.41
CA CYS A 6 -0.41 -1.11 -11.97
C CYS A 6 0.92 -0.85 -11.23
N LEU A 7 1.08 0.34 -10.70
CA LEU A 7 2.25 0.74 -9.91
C LEU A 7 2.05 0.37 -8.44
N VAL A 8 2.91 -0.48 -7.90
CA VAL A 8 2.88 -0.90 -6.49
C VAL A 8 4.07 -0.30 -5.74
N MET A 9 3.83 0.72 -4.95
CA MET A 9 4.81 1.33 -4.06
C MET A 9 4.80 0.62 -2.71
N GLY A 10 5.86 -0.12 -2.39
CA GLY A 10 5.95 -0.96 -1.20
C GLY A 10 5.62 -2.42 -1.48
N ALA A 11 6.24 -2.99 -2.51
CA ALA A 11 6.04 -4.35 -2.97
C ALA A 11 6.88 -5.36 -2.16
N GLY A 12 6.44 -5.70 -0.95
CA GLY A 12 6.96 -6.84 -0.17
C GLY A 12 6.17 -8.13 -0.40
N ALA A 13 6.67 -9.26 0.12
CA ALA A 13 5.95 -10.53 0.14
C ALA A 13 4.79 -10.47 1.16
N GLY A 14 3.71 -9.92 0.78
CA GLY A 14 2.50 -9.64 1.55
C GLY A 14 1.57 -8.82 0.66
N ILE A 15 0.90 -7.81 1.20
CA ILE A 15 -0.10 -7.00 0.48
C ILE A 15 0.41 -6.53 -0.89
N GLY A 16 1.60 -5.91 -0.93
CA GLY A 16 2.10 -5.29 -2.16
C GLY A 16 2.40 -6.30 -3.27
N GLY A 17 3.14 -7.36 -2.98
CA GLY A 17 3.49 -8.38 -3.97
C GLY A 17 2.26 -9.17 -4.46
N THR A 18 1.37 -9.52 -3.54
CA THR A 18 0.13 -10.23 -3.88
C THR A 18 -0.81 -9.37 -4.72
N THR A 19 -0.92 -8.08 -4.41
CA THR A 19 -1.70 -7.14 -5.24
C THR A 19 -1.08 -6.99 -6.63
N ALA A 20 0.25 -6.89 -6.74
CA ALA A 20 0.92 -6.84 -8.04
C ALA A 20 0.58 -8.08 -8.89
N ALA A 21 0.66 -9.28 -8.31
CA ALA A 21 0.31 -10.52 -8.98
C ALA A 21 -1.18 -10.54 -9.40
N ARG A 22 -2.08 -10.08 -8.51
CA ARG A 22 -3.51 -10.01 -8.79
C ARG A 22 -3.83 -9.14 -10.00
N PHE A 23 -3.28 -7.93 -10.07
CA PHE A 23 -3.49 -7.03 -11.20
C PHE A 23 -2.81 -7.52 -12.48
N ALA A 24 -1.65 -8.18 -12.38
CA ALA A 24 -0.98 -8.76 -13.54
C ALA A 24 -1.82 -9.85 -14.22
N ARG A 25 -2.50 -10.72 -13.46
CA ARG A 25 -3.44 -11.73 -13.99
C ARG A 25 -4.62 -11.12 -14.74
N GLU A 26 -4.96 -9.87 -14.45
CA GLU A 26 -6.03 -9.12 -15.12
C GLU A 26 -5.53 -8.27 -16.30
N GLY A 27 -4.30 -8.50 -16.74
CA GLY A 27 -3.75 -7.90 -17.95
C GLY A 27 -2.98 -6.59 -17.76
N TYR A 28 -2.75 -6.16 -16.50
CA TYR A 28 -1.86 -5.03 -16.24
C TYR A 28 -0.39 -5.43 -16.34
N HIS A 29 0.46 -4.48 -16.74
CA HIS A 29 1.89 -4.59 -16.45
C HIS A 29 2.13 -4.13 -15.01
N SER A 30 2.47 -5.04 -14.11
CA SER A 30 2.71 -4.70 -12.72
C SER A 30 4.11 -4.17 -12.50
N VAL A 31 4.22 -2.94 -12.01
CA VAL A 31 5.51 -2.31 -11.66
C VAL A 31 5.68 -2.30 -10.15
N LEU A 32 6.66 -3.06 -9.67
CA LEU A 32 6.92 -3.28 -8.25
C LEU A 32 8.04 -2.35 -7.78
N ILE A 33 7.74 -1.49 -6.82
CA ILE A 33 8.72 -0.61 -6.18
C ILE A 33 9.00 -1.07 -4.76
N ARG A 34 10.29 -1.23 -4.44
CA ARG A 34 10.78 -1.63 -3.12
C ARG A 34 12.01 -0.80 -2.73
N ARG A 35 12.15 -0.46 -1.43
CA ARG A 35 13.30 0.34 -0.98
C ARG A 35 14.62 -0.42 -1.04
N SER A 36 14.59 -1.70 -0.70
CA SER A 36 15.75 -2.57 -0.53
C SER A 36 15.36 -4.04 -0.70
N ASN A 37 16.31 -4.96 -0.63
CA ASN A 37 16.14 -6.39 -0.87
C ASN A 37 15.79 -6.69 -2.34
N GLU A 38 16.79 -6.51 -3.18
CA GLU A 38 16.68 -6.73 -4.62
C GLU A 38 16.35 -8.19 -4.96
N GLU A 39 16.96 -9.15 -4.27
CA GLU A 39 16.67 -10.58 -4.44
C GLU A 39 15.17 -10.89 -4.23
N GLY A 40 14.59 -10.40 -3.13
CA GLY A 40 13.17 -10.56 -2.87
C GLY A 40 12.28 -9.85 -3.88
N LEU A 41 12.73 -8.73 -4.46
CA LEU A 41 12.02 -8.04 -5.54
C LEU A 41 12.06 -8.86 -6.83
N GLN A 42 13.23 -9.34 -7.22
CA GLN A 42 13.39 -10.14 -8.44
C GLN A 42 12.65 -11.47 -8.35
N ARG A 43 12.58 -12.07 -7.16
CA ARG A 43 11.74 -13.26 -6.94
C ARG A 43 10.26 -12.97 -7.24
N LEU A 44 9.69 -11.91 -6.67
CA LEU A 44 8.28 -11.54 -6.91
C LEU A 44 8.00 -11.26 -8.39
N VAL A 45 8.91 -10.53 -9.06
CA VAL A 45 8.82 -10.28 -10.51
C VAL A 45 8.89 -11.58 -11.30
N GLY A 46 9.81 -12.48 -10.92
CA GLY A 46 9.97 -13.79 -11.55
C GLY A 46 8.73 -14.68 -11.40
N GLU A 47 8.12 -14.70 -10.22
CA GLU A 47 6.88 -15.45 -9.94
C GLU A 47 5.73 -14.97 -10.84
N ILE A 48 5.53 -13.64 -10.95
CA ILE A 48 4.50 -13.06 -11.84
C ILE A 48 4.76 -13.42 -13.32
N ARG A 49 6.02 -13.32 -13.75
CA ARG A 49 6.41 -13.66 -15.14
C ARG A 49 6.29 -15.15 -15.45
N ALA A 50 6.55 -16.01 -14.47
CA ALA A 50 6.41 -17.46 -14.62
C ALA A 50 4.94 -17.88 -14.87
N GLU A 51 3.98 -17.08 -14.43
CA GLU A 51 2.54 -17.23 -14.74
C GLU A 51 2.15 -16.69 -16.14
N GLY A 52 3.11 -16.22 -16.93
CA GLY A 52 2.87 -15.64 -18.26
C GLY A 52 2.44 -14.17 -18.25
N ASN A 53 2.55 -13.49 -17.10
CA ASN A 53 2.15 -12.10 -16.93
C ASN A 53 3.34 -11.13 -17.05
N GLU A 54 3.07 -9.83 -17.17
CA GLU A 54 4.10 -8.81 -17.28
C GLU A 54 4.35 -8.13 -15.93
N ALA A 55 5.62 -8.04 -15.55
CA ALA A 55 6.04 -7.33 -14.35
C ALA A 55 7.44 -6.74 -14.51
N SER A 56 7.70 -5.62 -13.84
CA SER A 56 9.02 -5.00 -13.70
C SER A 56 9.26 -4.60 -12.25
N GLY A 57 10.51 -4.66 -11.80
CA GLY A 57 10.88 -4.32 -10.44
C GLY A 57 11.95 -3.24 -10.39
N PHE A 58 11.82 -2.27 -9.47
CA PHE A 58 12.81 -1.22 -9.27
C PHE A 58 13.06 -0.99 -7.78
N LEU A 59 14.31 -0.83 -7.41
CA LEU A 59 14.66 -0.30 -6.10
C LEU A 59 14.51 1.22 -6.11
N MET A 60 13.82 1.76 -5.11
CA MET A 60 13.62 3.20 -4.95
C MET A 60 13.36 3.54 -3.49
N ASN A 61 14.11 4.48 -2.94
CA ASN A 61 13.84 5.04 -1.62
C ASN A 61 12.95 6.29 -1.77
N ALA A 62 11.67 6.14 -1.56
CA ALA A 62 10.64 7.15 -1.81
C ALA A 62 10.83 8.48 -1.03
N VAL A 63 11.69 8.51 -0.01
CA VAL A 63 11.97 9.74 0.75
C VAL A 63 13.11 10.58 0.18
N GLU A 64 13.85 10.04 -0.79
CA GLU A 64 14.90 10.79 -1.49
C GLU A 64 14.28 11.82 -2.46
N PRO A 65 14.96 12.94 -2.69
CA PRO A 65 14.52 13.95 -3.66
C PRO A 65 14.38 13.36 -5.07
N ASP A 66 13.42 13.83 -5.82
CA ASP A 66 13.19 13.61 -7.26
C ASP A 66 12.99 12.16 -7.74
N VAL A 67 13.25 11.14 -6.90
CA VAL A 67 13.20 9.72 -7.31
C VAL A 67 11.78 9.23 -7.67
N ILE A 68 10.74 9.78 -7.07
CA ILE A 68 9.35 9.44 -7.41
C ILE A 68 9.00 10.03 -8.78
N GLU A 69 9.34 11.29 -8.97
CA GLU A 69 9.08 12.06 -10.17
C GLU A 69 9.76 11.41 -11.38
N ASP A 70 11.05 11.14 -11.26
CA ASP A 70 11.85 10.48 -12.30
C ASP A 70 11.32 9.08 -12.64
N ARG A 71 10.96 8.31 -11.60
CA ARG A 71 10.46 6.95 -11.80
C ARG A 71 9.09 6.94 -12.47
N ILE A 72 8.17 7.85 -12.11
CA ILE A 72 6.88 7.98 -12.78
C ILE A 72 7.08 8.36 -14.24
N ALA A 73 7.92 9.36 -14.52
CA ALA A 73 8.21 9.78 -15.89
C ALA A 73 8.79 8.63 -16.73
N GLN A 74 9.71 7.85 -16.15
CA GLN A 74 10.28 6.68 -16.82
C GLN A 74 9.22 5.62 -17.12
N ILE A 75 8.37 5.26 -16.14
CA ILE A 75 7.33 4.24 -16.32
C ILE A 75 6.34 4.66 -17.42
N GLU A 76 5.84 5.88 -17.35
CA GLU A 76 4.89 6.43 -18.35
C GLU A 76 5.48 6.41 -19.77
N LYS A 77 6.78 6.68 -19.90
CA LYS A 77 7.47 6.73 -21.20
C LYS A 77 7.85 5.35 -21.74
N GLU A 78 8.35 4.46 -20.88
CA GLU A 78 9.05 3.23 -21.32
C GLU A 78 8.17 1.98 -21.18
N ILE A 79 7.20 1.97 -20.26
CA ILE A 79 6.38 0.80 -19.96
C ILE A 79 4.95 1.02 -20.43
N GLY A 80 4.29 2.07 -19.94
CA GLY A 80 2.93 2.40 -20.31
C GLY A 80 2.22 3.30 -19.30
N PRO A 81 0.98 3.68 -19.58
CA PRO A 81 0.21 4.59 -18.73
C PRO A 81 -0.08 3.96 -17.37
N ILE A 82 0.26 4.67 -16.30
CA ILE A 82 -0.08 4.26 -14.95
C ILE A 82 -1.57 4.55 -14.72
N GLU A 83 -2.38 3.49 -14.71
CA GLU A 83 -3.83 3.61 -14.46
C GLU A 83 -4.20 3.33 -13.00
N VAL A 84 -3.42 2.46 -12.33
CA VAL A 84 -3.65 2.08 -10.95
C VAL A 84 -2.38 2.26 -10.14
N VAL A 85 -2.52 2.85 -8.97
CA VAL A 85 -1.47 2.89 -7.95
C VAL A 85 -1.94 2.20 -6.69
N LEU A 86 -1.18 1.24 -6.20
CA LEU A 86 -1.22 0.81 -4.81
C LEU A 86 -0.12 1.55 -4.04
N PHE A 87 -0.51 2.51 -3.19
CA PHE A 87 0.39 3.17 -2.27
C PHE A 87 0.40 2.41 -0.92
N ASN A 88 1.39 1.53 -0.77
CA ASN A 88 1.52 0.60 0.36
C ASN A 88 2.81 0.85 1.17
N LEU A 89 3.33 2.08 1.16
CA LEU A 89 4.49 2.43 1.97
C LEU A 89 4.11 2.48 3.45
N GLY A 90 4.69 1.58 4.24
CA GLY A 90 4.51 1.57 5.69
C GLY A 90 5.32 2.67 6.36
N ALA A 91 4.76 3.23 7.44
CA ALA A 91 5.46 4.16 8.32
C ALA A 91 5.59 3.61 9.75
N GLN A 92 5.40 2.30 9.92
CA GLN A 92 5.52 1.68 11.23
C GLN A 92 6.99 1.57 11.62
N ILE A 93 7.38 2.36 12.61
CA ILE A 93 8.74 2.39 13.18
C ILE A 93 8.79 1.57 14.49
N GLY A 94 7.74 0.79 14.76
CA GLY A 94 7.53 0.02 15.98
C GLY A 94 6.90 0.84 17.10
N ASP A 95 6.59 0.18 18.22
CA ASP A 95 6.11 0.84 19.43
C ASP A 95 7.27 1.55 20.11
N ARG A 96 7.21 2.87 20.16
CA ARG A 96 8.26 3.68 20.78
C ARG A 96 7.64 4.68 21.74
N LYS A 97 8.21 4.75 22.94
CA LYS A 97 7.87 5.80 23.89
C LYS A 97 8.32 7.16 23.35
N LEU A 98 7.71 8.22 23.81
CA LEU A 98 8.07 9.57 23.40
C LEU A 98 9.57 9.86 23.60
N ALA A 99 10.13 9.43 24.74
CA ALA A 99 11.54 9.61 25.05
C ALA A 99 12.48 8.87 24.07
N ASP A 100 12.02 7.77 23.46
CA ASP A 100 12.82 6.92 22.58
C ASP A 100 12.64 7.28 21.09
N THR A 101 11.69 8.16 20.77
CA THR A 101 11.41 8.59 19.40
C THR A 101 12.25 9.84 19.06
N SER A 102 13.26 9.66 18.20
CA SER A 102 14.04 10.80 17.72
C SER A 102 13.24 11.67 16.73
N LEU A 103 13.56 12.97 16.66
CA LEU A 103 12.95 13.89 15.70
C LEU A 103 13.08 13.36 14.25
N LYS A 104 14.25 12.81 13.91
CA LYS A 104 14.50 12.19 12.60
C LYS A 104 13.57 11.03 12.29
N GLN A 105 13.27 10.17 13.27
CA GLN A 105 12.34 9.06 13.09
C GLN A 105 10.90 9.53 12.94
N PHE A 106 10.50 10.53 13.69
CA PHE A 106 9.18 11.15 13.58
C PHE A 106 8.99 11.76 12.18
N GLU A 107 9.94 12.56 11.73
CA GLU A 107 9.93 13.17 10.40
C GLU A 107 9.93 12.12 9.29
N LEU A 108 10.75 11.07 9.41
CA LEU A 108 10.83 10.00 8.42
C LEU A 108 9.48 9.30 8.23
N GLY A 109 8.76 9.02 9.31
CA GLY A 109 7.41 8.43 9.25
C GLY A 109 6.45 9.30 8.44
N TRP A 110 6.45 10.59 8.69
CA TRP A 110 5.64 11.56 7.94
C TRP A 110 6.06 11.66 6.46
N ARG A 111 7.36 11.73 6.20
CA ARG A 111 7.89 11.78 4.82
C ARG A 111 7.49 10.55 4.01
N MET A 112 7.57 9.36 4.61
CA MET A 112 7.16 8.11 3.95
C MET A 112 5.66 8.02 3.71
N ALA A 113 4.84 8.42 4.69
CA ALA A 113 3.40 8.24 4.62
C ALA A 113 2.69 9.34 3.83
N ASN A 114 3.08 10.60 4.04
CA ASN A 114 2.37 11.76 3.53
C ASN A 114 3.10 12.43 2.37
N PHE A 115 4.34 12.83 2.60
CA PHE A 115 5.06 13.61 1.61
C PHE A 115 5.32 12.84 0.32
N SER A 116 5.63 11.53 0.42
CA SER A 116 5.78 10.67 -0.76
C SER A 116 4.47 10.49 -1.53
N LEU A 117 3.31 10.38 -0.83
CA LEU A 117 2.01 10.33 -1.50
C LEU A 117 1.66 11.65 -2.18
N PHE A 118 1.94 12.77 -1.52
CA PHE A 118 1.75 14.10 -2.10
C PHE A 118 2.60 14.31 -3.36
N ARG A 119 3.89 13.93 -3.33
CA ARG A 119 4.78 13.99 -4.50
C ARG A 119 4.27 13.14 -5.66
N LEU A 120 3.87 11.90 -5.37
CA LEU A 120 3.27 11.01 -6.35
C LEU A 120 2.04 11.66 -6.98
N ALA A 121 1.10 12.16 -6.17
CA ALA A 121 -0.12 12.80 -6.66
C ALA A 121 0.21 14.03 -7.53
N LYS A 122 1.15 14.86 -7.10
CA LYS A 122 1.54 16.08 -7.82
C LYS A 122 2.03 15.81 -9.25
N VAL A 123 2.72 14.69 -9.47
CA VAL A 123 3.27 14.32 -10.78
C VAL A 123 2.29 13.50 -11.60
N LEU A 124 1.60 12.55 -10.99
CA LEU A 124 0.79 11.58 -11.72
C LEU A 124 -0.64 12.04 -11.98
N PHE A 125 -1.25 12.80 -11.07
CA PHE A 125 -2.65 13.20 -11.23
C PHE A 125 -2.91 14.07 -12.47
N PRO A 126 -2.04 15.03 -12.86
CA PRO A 126 -2.23 15.74 -14.12
C PRO A 126 -2.33 14.80 -15.34
N LEU A 127 -1.50 13.76 -15.39
CA LEU A 127 -1.52 12.75 -16.46
C LEU A 127 -2.81 11.92 -16.44
N MET A 128 -3.27 11.55 -15.24
CA MET A 128 -4.54 10.83 -15.06
C MET A 128 -5.75 11.69 -15.41
N VAL A 129 -5.74 12.97 -15.05
CA VAL A 129 -6.79 13.94 -15.41
C VAL A 129 -6.89 14.09 -16.93
N GLU A 130 -5.76 14.22 -17.62
CA GLU A 130 -5.72 14.30 -19.09
C GLU A 130 -6.36 13.05 -19.74
N ARG A 131 -6.16 11.88 -19.13
CA ARG A 131 -6.77 10.60 -19.56
C ARG A 131 -8.23 10.45 -19.09
N GLY A 132 -8.71 11.27 -18.16
CA GLY A 132 -10.04 11.19 -17.54
C GLY A 132 -10.24 9.95 -16.66
N SER A 133 -9.16 9.29 -16.23
CA SER A 133 -9.20 8.05 -15.42
C SER A 133 -7.92 7.86 -14.62
N GLY A 134 -8.08 7.47 -13.35
CA GLY A 134 -7.00 7.05 -12.46
C GLY A 134 -7.54 6.42 -11.19
N LYS A 135 -6.80 5.49 -10.60
CA LYS A 135 -7.22 4.77 -9.39
C LYS A 135 -6.05 4.73 -8.42
N ILE A 136 -6.25 5.28 -7.24
CA ILE A 136 -5.23 5.35 -6.20
C ILE A 136 -5.76 4.64 -4.96
N ILE A 137 -5.22 3.48 -4.65
CA ILE A 137 -5.56 2.72 -3.46
C ILE A 137 -4.44 2.91 -2.44
N VAL A 138 -4.79 3.41 -1.27
CA VAL A 138 -3.83 3.74 -0.22
C VAL A 138 -4.05 2.83 0.96
N THR A 139 -3.10 1.90 1.17
CA THR A 139 -3.09 1.06 2.35
C THR A 139 -2.82 1.89 3.60
N SER A 140 -3.62 1.72 4.63
CA SER A 140 -3.52 2.41 5.90
C SER A 140 -3.67 1.43 7.07
N ALA A 141 -3.78 1.96 8.27
CA ALA A 141 -3.91 1.18 9.50
C ALA A 141 -4.86 1.89 10.46
N THR A 142 -5.32 1.19 11.49
CA THR A 142 -6.15 1.76 12.58
C THR A 142 -5.52 2.95 13.27
N ALA A 143 -4.19 3.08 13.20
CA ALA A 143 -3.45 4.26 13.64
C ALA A 143 -3.86 5.57 12.92
N ALA A 144 -4.55 5.49 11.77
CA ALA A 144 -5.15 6.64 11.10
C ALA A 144 -6.42 7.16 11.81
N LEU A 145 -7.02 6.32 12.66
CA LEU A 145 -8.31 6.56 13.32
C LEU A 145 -8.17 6.77 14.83
N ARG A 146 -7.09 6.27 15.43
CA ARG A 146 -6.82 6.40 16.87
C ARG A 146 -5.32 6.53 17.15
N GLY A 147 -4.96 7.26 18.20
CA GLY A 147 -3.61 7.35 18.73
C GLY A 147 -3.41 6.41 19.91
N ASN A 148 -2.59 5.39 19.76
CA ASN A 148 -2.20 4.53 20.87
C ASN A 148 -0.92 5.06 21.53
N GLY A 149 -0.74 4.77 22.83
CA GLY A 149 0.54 5.03 23.50
C GLY A 149 1.68 4.31 22.78
N GLY A 150 2.84 4.96 22.65
CA GLY A 150 4.00 4.40 21.96
C GLY A 150 3.97 4.45 20.43
N GLN A 151 2.91 5.00 19.81
CA GLN A 151 2.77 5.07 18.35
C GLN A 151 2.76 6.50 17.80
N HIS A 152 3.40 7.44 18.43
CA HIS A 152 3.31 8.88 18.10
C HIS A 152 3.62 9.17 16.62
N SER A 153 4.75 8.68 16.11
CA SER A 153 5.15 8.88 14.72
C SER A 153 4.20 8.16 13.75
N HIS A 154 3.85 6.93 14.06
CA HIS A 154 2.96 6.13 13.21
C HIS A 154 1.56 6.72 13.13
N ALA A 155 0.94 7.04 14.28
CA ALA A 155 -0.41 7.57 14.32
C ALA A 155 -0.52 8.94 13.62
N SER A 156 0.41 9.87 13.89
CA SER A 156 0.40 11.17 13.22
C SER A 156 0.60 11.06 11.71
N ALA A 157 1.47 10.14 11.27
CA ALA A 157 1.71 9.89 9.85
C ALA A 157 0.48 9.27 9.15
N MET A 158 -0.15 8.27 9.78
CA MET A 158 -1.33 7.61 9.19
C MET A 158 -2.56 8.52 9.19
N ALA A 159 -2.80 9.30 10.25
CA ALA A 159 -3.89 10.28 10.31
C ALA A 159 -3.72 11.37 9.24
N GLY A 160 -2.50 11.90 9.08
CA GLY A 160 -2.18 12.84 8.00
C GLY A 160 -2.43 12.24 6.61
N ARG A 161 -2.04 10.98 6.40
CA ARG A 161 -2.30 10.25 5.15
C ARG A 161 -3.80 10.15 4.85
N ARG A 162 -4.63 9.82 5.84
CA ARG A 162 -6.07 9.75 5.70
C ARG A 162 -6.67 11.07 5.25
N LEU A 163 -6.30 12.17 5.90
CA LEU A 163 -6.79 13.51 5.54
C LEU A 163 -6.25 13.97 4.17
N LEU A 164 -5.03 13.61 3.81
CA LEU A 164 -4.50 13.86 2.46
C LEU A 164 -5.34 13.12 1.41
N CYS A 165 -5.69 11.85 1.65
CA CYS A 165 -6.57 11.09 0.75
C CYS A 165 -7.95 11.74 0.59
N GLN A 166 -8.54 12.27 1.68
CA GLN A 166 -9.81 13.01 1.62
C GLN A 166 -9.70 14.25 0.74
N SER A 167 -8.64 15.05 0.94
CA SER A 167 -8.40 16.26 0.16
C SER A 167 -8.21 15.94 -1.33
N LEU A 168 -7.39 14.94 -1.65
CA LEU A 168 -7.18 14.49 -3.02
C LEU A 168 -8.47 13.97 -3.67
N ASN A 169 -9.26 13.18 -2.92
CA ASN A 169 -10.55 12.70 -3.43
C ASN A 169 -11.54 13.84 -3.69
N ALA A 170 -11.62 14.80 -2.77
CA ALA A 170 -12.52 15.95 -2.92
C ALA A 170 -12.18 16.80 -4.15
N GLU A 171 -10.89 16.97 -4.46
CA GLU A 171 -10.43 17.78 -5.58
C GLU A 171 -10.54 17.05 -6.93
N PHE A 172 -10.23 15.75 -6.97
CA PHE A 172 -10.00 15.03 -8.22
C PHE A 172 -11.05 13.99 -8.60
N ALA A 173 -12.01 13.64 -7.72
CA ALA A 173 -13.02 12.63 -8.04
C ALA A 173 -13.88 13.02 -9.25
N SER A 174 -14.30 14.29 -9.33
CA SER A 174 -15.05 14.81 -10.48
C SER A 174 -14.24 14.83 -11.80
N GLN A 175 -12.92 14.71 -11.70
CA GLN A 175 -11.99 14.67 -12.83
C GLN A 175 -11.63 13.22 -13.22
N GLY A 176 -12.32 12.23 -12.66
CA GLY A 176 -12.15 10.82 -13.00
C GLY A 176 -11.09 10.07 -12.20
N ILE A 177 -10.57 10.66 -11.12
CA ILE A 177 -9.57 10.00 -10.26
C ILE A 177 -10.24 9.46 -8.99
N HIS A 178 -10.22 8.14 -8.84
CA HIS A 178 -10.72 7.45 -7.66
C HIS A 178 -9.62 7.29 -6.61
N VAL A 179 -9.71 7.97 -5.49
CA VAL A 179 -8.80 7.80 -4.34
C VAL A 179 -9.52 7.02 -3.25
N ALA A 180 -9.02 5.83 -2.93
CA ALA A 180 -9.56 4.96 -1.88
C ALA A 180 -8.53 4.78 -0.75
N HIS A 181 -8.97 4.98 0.49
CA HIS A 181 -8.19 4.79 1.71
C HIS A 181 -8.63 3.51 2.39
N VAL A 182 -7.74 2.51 2.51
CA VAL A 182 -8.09 1.20 3.06
C VAL A 182 -7.39 0.97 4.39
N VAL A 183 -8.17 0.89 5.45
CA VAL A 183 -7.70 0.64 6.81
C VAL A 183 -7.54 -0.86 7.01
N ILE A 184 -6.34 -1.29 7.34
CA ILE A 184 -6.03 -2.67 7.74
C ILE A 184 -6.16 -2.75 9.27
N ASP A 185 -7.23 -3.39 9.72
CA ASP A 185 -7.55 -3.57 11.14
C ASP A 185 -7.25 -5.00 11.58
N GLY A 186 -5.98 -5.30 11.76
CA GLY A 186 -5.54 -6.61 12.23
C GLY A 186 -4.15 -7.00 11.74
N ALA A 187 -3.74 -8.18 12.13
CA ALA A 187 -2.48 -8.78 11.74
C ALA A 187 -2.59 -9.38 10.33
N VAL A 188 -1.68 -9.01 9.46
CA VAL A 188 -1.60 -9.55 8.10
C VAL A 188 -0.65 -10.75 8.08
N ASP A 189 -1.05 -11.84 7.45
CA ASP A 189 -0.18 -13.00 7.22
C ASP A 189 0.91 -12.68 6.18
N ALA A 190 1.90 -11.93 6.60
CA ALA A 190 2.96 -11.41 5.75
C ALA A 190 4.36 -11.66 6.35
N PRO A 191 5.11 -12.66 5.80
CA PRO A 191 6.44 -13.02 6.31
C PRO A 191 7.44 -11.85 6.31
N ASP A 192 7.42 -11.02 5.28
CA ASP A 192 8.37 -9.90 5.12
C ASP A 192 8.11 -8.72 6.06
N THR A 193 6.95 -8.65 6.70
CA THR A 193 6.58 -7.57 7.63
C THR A 193 6.34 -8.12 9.02
N LEU A 194 5.19 -8.71 9.28
CA LEU A 194 4.83 -9.25 10.59
C LEU A 194 5.78 -10.38 11.01
N GLY A 195 6.11 -11.30 10.09
CA GLY A 195 7.05 -12.38 10.36
C GLY A 195 8.44 -11.90 10.73
N ARG A 196 8.95 -10.88 10.03
CA ARG A 196 10.25 -10.27 10.37
C ARG A 196 10.21 -9.52 11.71
N MET A 197 9.11 -8.89 12.06
CA MET A 197 8.94 -8.16 13.32
C MET A 197 8.86 -9.10 14.52
N LEU A 198 8.14 -10.20 14.40
CA LEU A 198 7.94 -11.18 15.47
C LEU A 198 9.09 -12.19 15.59
N GLY A 199 9.79 -12.46 14.50
CA GLY A 199 10.69 -13.60 14.35
C GLY A 199 9.93 -14.89 13.95
N PRO A 200 10.64 -15.89 13.38
CA PRO A 200 10.01 -17.05 12.77
C PRO A 200 9.16 -17.87 13.76
N GLU A 201 9.66 -18.14 14.96
CA GLU A 201 8.95 -18.96 15.95
C GLU A 201 7.63 -18.32 16.41
N ARG A 202 7.65 -17.02 16.73
CA ARG A 202 6.44 -16.30 17.18
C ARG A 202 5.46 -16.09 16.05
N PHE A 203 5.94 -15.92 14.83
CA PHE A 203 5.08 -15.77 13.68
C PHE A 203 4.37 -17.09 13.37
N GLU A 204 5.06 -18.23 13.45
CA GLU A 204 4.42 -19.53 13.25
C GLU A 204 3.43 -19.86 14.37
N ALA A 205 3.78 -19.59 15.61
CA ALA A 205 2.85 -19.72 16.74
C ALA A 205 1.59 -18.85 16.57
N LEU A 206 1.73 -17.65 16.01
CA LEU A 206 0.60 -16.79 15.70
C LEU A 206 -0.27 -17.38 14.58
N ARG A 207 0.34 -17.97 13.55
CA ARG A 207 -0.37 -18.66 12.46
C ARG A 207 -1.13 -19.88 12.98
N GLU A 208 -0.53 -20.66 13.86
CA GLU A 208 -1.20 -21.80 14.51
C GLU A 208 -2.38 -21.34 15.37
N ALA A 209 -2.21 -20.26 16.12
CA ALA A 209 -3.23 -19.78 17.07
C ALA A 209 -4.39 -19.04 16.38
N LYS A 210 -4.14 -18.30 15.31
CA LYS A 210 -5.10 -17.40 14.67
C LYS A 210 -5.29 -17.62 13.16
N GLY A 211 -4.41 -18.37 12.51
CA GLY A 211 -4.35 -18.39 11.03
C GLY A 211 -5.36 -19.33 10.41
N LYS A 212 -4.95 -20.56 10.27
CA LYS A 212 -5.47 -21.47 9.26
C LYS A 212 -6.90 -21.96 9.46
N ASP A 213 -7.31 -22.13 10.72
CA ASP A 213 -8.63 -22.71 11.04
C ASP A 213 -9.55 -21.72 11.77
N GLN A 214 -9.10 -20.49 12.00
CA GLN A 214 -9.84 -19.49 12.78
C GLN A 214 -10.08 -18.18 12.03
N ASP A 215 -9.54 -18.04 10.82
CA ASP A 215 -9.64 -16.83 10.01
C ASP A 215 -9.33 -15.53 10.81
N GLY A 216 -8.32 -15.61 11.69
CA GLY A 216 -7.92 -14.52 12.58
C GLY A 216 -6.73 -13.71 12.06
N LEU A 217 -6.20 -14.04 10.88
CA LEU A 217 -5.20 -13.26 10.16
C LEU A 217 -5.77 -12.79 8.82
N LEU A 218 -5.47 -11.55 8.48
CA LEU A 218 -5.77 -11.01 7.14
C LEU A 218 -4.86 -11.68 6.10
N LEU A 219 -5.45 -12.36 5.13
CA LEU A 219 -4.72 -12.97 4.04
C LEU A 219 -4.42 -11.93 2.95
N PRO A 220 -3.16 -11.79 2.51
CA PRO A 220 -2.80 -10.85 1.44
C PRO A 220 -3.59 -11.04 0.14
N ALA A 221 -4.02 -12.27 -0.18
CA ALA A 221 -4.83 -12.57 -1.35
C ALA A 221 -6.21 -11.90 -1.27
N GLU A 222 -6.89 -12.03 -0.13
CA GLU A 222 -8.22 -11.45 0.09
C GLU A 222 -8.18 -9.91 0.14
N ILE A 223 -7.08 -9.34 0.66
CA ILE A 223 -6.83 -7.91 0.59
C ILE A 223 -6.65 -7.49 -0.89
N ALA A 224 -5.89 -8.24 -1.68
CA ALA A 224 -5.65 -7.93 -3.07
C ALA A 224 -6.93 -8.03 -3.92
N ASP A 225 -7.81 -9.01 -3.64
CA ASP A 225 -9.12 -9.11 -4.28
C ASP A 225 -10.05 -7.95 -3.91
N THR A 226 -10.01 -7.49 -2.66
CA THR A 226 -10.71 -6.28 -2.25
C THR A 226 -10.19 -5.04 -2.99
N TYR A 227 -8.87 -4.91 -3.15
CA TYR A 227 -8.26 -3.80 -3.91
C TYR A 227 -8.64 -3.85 -5.39
N TRP A 228 -8.67 -5.04 -5.97
CA TRP A 228 -9.18 -5.24 -7.34
C TRP A 228 -10.64 -4.81 -7.46
N HIS A 229 -11.50 -5.22 -6.53
CA HIS A 229 -12.90 -4.80 -6.51
C HIS A 229 -13.03 -3.28 -6.44
N ILE A 230 -12.34 -2.63 -5.51
CA ILE A 230 -12.35 -1.15 -5.36
C ILE A 230 -11.91 -0.46 -6.66
N ALA A 231 -10.83 -0.94 -7.28
CA ALA A 231 -10.32 -0.36 -8.53
C ALA A 231 -11.31 -0.46 -9.71
N ASN A 232 -12.24 -1.42 -9.67
CA ASN A 232 -13.19 -1.68 -10.75
C ASN A 232 -14.63 -1.27 -10.44
N GLN A 233 -14.85 -0.54 -9.37
CA GLN A 233 -16.17 -0.02 -9.03
C GLN A 233 -16.68 0.97 -10.08
N HIS A 234 -17.99 0.90 -10.33
CA HIS A 234 -18.65 1.91 -11.15
C HIS A 234 -18.58 3.29 -10.47
N ARG A 235 -18.32 4.34 -11.24
CA ARG A 235 -18.09 5.70 -10.71
C ARG A 235 -19.26 6.30 -9.92
N SER A 236 -20.47 5.75 -10.03
CA SER A 236 -21.63 6.17 -9.23
C SER A 236 -21.58 5.65 -7.78
N ALA A 237 -20.65 4.75 -7.44
CA ALA A 237 -20.54 4.12 -6.14
C ALA A 237 -19.08 3.82 -5.76
N TRP A 238 -18.22 4.82 -5.86
CA TRP A 238 -16.83 4.70 -5.45
C TRP A 238 -16.67 4.66 -3.94
N THR A 239 -15.95 3.67 -3.45
CA THR A 239 -15.54 3.57 -2.04
C THR A 239 -14.42 4.55 -1.76
N PHE A 240 -14.64 5.50 -0.86
CA PHE A 240 -13.56 6.34 -0.35
C PHE A 240 -12.78 5.64 0.77
N GLU A 241 -13.47 5.06 1.76
CA GLU A 241 -12.82 4.41 2.89
C GLU A 241 -13.41 3.02 3.13
N ALA A 242 -12.54 2.04 3.32
CA ALA A 242 -12.90 0.67 3.69
C ALA A 242 -12.08 0.22 4.90
N ASP A 243 -12.68 -0.55 5.78
CA ASP A 243 -12.04 -1.20 6.93
C ASP A 243 -12.03 -2.70 6.70
N LEU A 244 -10.82 -3.29 6.64
CA LEU A 244 -10.63 -4.72 6.45
C LEU A 244 -10.11 -5.35 7.74
N ARG A 245 -10.82 -6.37 8.21
CA ARG A 245 -10.49 -7.11 9.43
C ARG A 245 -10.75 -8.59 9.23
N ALA A 246 -9.93 -9.40 9.86
CA ALA A 246 -10.15 -10.83 9.91
C ALA A 246 -11.43 -11.16 10.69
N TYR A 247 -12.16 -12.18 10.24
CA TYR A 247 -13.46 -12.58 10.77
C TYR A 247 -13.48 -12.76 12.29
N SER A 248 -12.50 -13.42 12.86
CA SER A 248 -12.46 -13.72 14.29
C SER A 248 -11.68 -12.68 15.12
N ASP A 249 -11.21 -11.59 14.52
CA ASP A 249 -10.49 -10.54 15.26
C ASP A 249 -11.46 -9.45 15.76
N LEU A 250 -11.08 -8.76 16.85
CA LEU A 250 -11.89 -7.69 17.42
C LEU A 250 -11.70 -6.39 16.62
N ALA A 251 -12.79 -5.68 16.42
CA ALA A 251 -12.75 -4.36 15.81
C ALA A 251 -11.92 -3.39 16.67
N TRP A 252 -11.17 -2.49 16.01
CA TRP A 252 -10.29 -1.53 16.70
C TRP A 252 -11.01 -0.64 17.72
N TRP A 253 -12.31 -0.43 17.57
CA TRP A 253 -13.14 0.33 18.52
C TRP A 253 -13.67 -0.49 19.69
N ASN A 254 -13.49 -1.82 19.68
CA ASN A 254 -13.90 -2.75 20.73
C ASN A 254 -12.73 -3.28 21.58
N HIS A 255 -11.53 -2.79 21.37
CA HIS A 255 -10.42 -3.13 22.24
C HIS A 255 -10.54 -2.35 23.55
N SER A 256 -10.70 -3.07 24.66
CA SER A 256 -10.65 -2.53 26.02
C SER A 256 -9.24 -2.14 26.44
#